data_07ba4e5961221aab6b315ec6d0cc807b
#
_entry.id   07ba4e5961221aab6b315ec6d0cc807b
#
_cell.length_a   1.000
_cell.length_b   1.000
_cell.length_c   1.000
_cell.angle_alpha   90.00
_cell.angle_beta   90.00
_cell.angle_gamma   90.00
#
_symmetry.space_group_name_H-M   'P 1'
#
loop_
_entity.id
_entity.type
_entity.pdbx_description
1 polymer ?
#
loop_
_entity_poly.entity_id
_entity_poly.type
_entity_poly.pdbx_seq_one_letter_code
_entity_poly.pdbx_strand_id
1 'polypeptide(L)'
;MNYRKVFIVVFLFSLFCLGFCFAGFDNYETYAFEQLNEKEQEVYQKISDAVLNCEPIVVDVLVGADANMKVLSAFMDDNPGFFWVESRLRYSLFVDEDGNVRNSIRLYYTHQEDLSFDVERFVNLVSKFHQYIKDDENDWIKLYHIYDYLAKSIKYDNNYMDQSMWSVFFEGIGVCAGFSRSFQYLARQEGIPCLMVHGYERDSSGNIGTVGHVWVMAKINDTWYQFDPTWGLADANGNVDFSFFCRSDAKMGMTHVIRNNYPLPECPSDAFSYAQMRKRYMKVYDESIVVPIIQNAFSRNELTFTLEFENVAELEKARQSLLVEKKVFSLFKQAGFSVSNVLYSTNRQNYSLKISVSKFERL
;
A
#
# COMPACT_ATOMS: atom_id res chain seq x y z
N MET A 1 21.53 39.44 -15.32
CA MET A 1 21.88 38.08 -14.89
C MET A 1 20.98 37.13 -15.65
N ASN A 2 21.57 36.18 -16.41
CA ASN A 2 20.85 35.49 -17.51
C ASN A 2 19.92 34.39 -16.99
N TYR A 3 18.65 34.68 -16.84
CA TYR A 3 17.59 33.73 -16.40
C TYR A 3 17.54 32.43 -17.23
N ARG A 4 17.94 32.46 -18.50
CA ARG A 4 18.05 31.27 -19.36
C ARG A 4 19.12 30.24 -18.88
N LYS A 5 20.22 30.67 -18.24
CA LYS A 5 21.24 29.76 -17.73
C LYS A 5 20.83 29.12 -16.40
N VAL A 6 20.04 29.82 -15.58
CA VAL A 6 19.50 29.27 -14.32
C VAL A 6 18.41 28.22 -14.64
N PHE A 7 17.57 28.48 -15.63
CA PHE A 7 16.52 27.55 -16.08
C PHE A 7 17.12 26.22 -16.65
N ILE A 8 18.20 26.31 -17.40
CA ILE A 8 18.88 25.12 -17.98
C ILE A 8 19.58 24.28 -16.87
N VAL A 9 20.15 24.91 -15.85
CA VAL A 9 20.79 24.20 -14.73
C VAL A 9 19.75 23.55 -13.81
N VAL A 10 18.63 24.21 -13.55
CA VAL A 10 17.51 23.65 -12.78
C VAL A 10 16.84 22.52 -13.56
N PHE A 11 16.69 22.64 -14.88
CA PHE A 11 16.12 21.61 -15.75
C PHE A 11 17.06 20.38 -15.86
N LEU A 12 18.37 20.57 -15.96
CA LEU A 12 19.33 19.46 -15.96
C LEU A 12 19.47 18.80 -14.58
N PHE A 13 19.33 19.55 -13.50
CA PHE A 13 19.33 19.00 -12.13
C PHE A 13 18.02 18.27 -11.82
N SER A 14 16.88 18.79 -12.29
CA SER A 14 15.60 18.09 -12.18
C SER A 14 15.55 16.80 -13.04
N LEU A 15 16.13 16.81 -14.24
CA LEU A 15 16.29 15.61 -15.07
C LEU A 15 17.27 14.60 -14.43
N PHE A 16 18.30 15.07 -13.71
CA PHE A 16 19.23 14.20 -13.00
C PHE A 16 18.56 13.61 -11.74
N CYS A 17 17.79 14.39 -10.98
CA CYS A 17 16.99 13.89 -9.85
C CYS A 17 15.82 13.02 -10.32
N LEU A 18 15.14 13.37 -11.43
CA LEU A 18 14.14 12.54 -12.08
C LEU A 18 14.78 11.26 -12.65
N GLY A 19 15.98 11.35 -13.26
CA GLY A 19 16.73 10.19 -13.73
C GLY A 19 17.16 9.25 -12.61
N PHE A 20 17.40 9.74 -11.40
CA PHE A 20 17.66 8.91 -10.20
C PHE A 20 16.37 8.28 -9.66
N CYS A 21 15.23 8.94 -9.82
CA CYS A 21 13.91 8.36 -9.54
C CYS A 21 13.49 7.30 -10.58
N PHE A 22 14.11 7.28 -11.76
CA PHE A 22 13.75 6.41 -12.89
C PHE A 22 14.84 5.41 -13.30
N ALA A 23 16.03 5.45 -12.71
CA ALA A 23 17.13 4.55 -13.09
C ALA A 23 17.03 3.21 -12.34
N GLY A 24 16.53 2.20 -13.02
CA GLY A 24 16.78 0.83 -12.64
C GLY A 24 15.57 -0.07 -12.38
N PHE A 25 14.44 0.13 -13.09
CA PHE A 25 13.26 -0.71 -12.87
C PHE A 25 12.90 -1.53 -14.10
N ASP A 26 12.56 -2.79 -13.87
CA ASP A 26 11.97 -3.73 -14.82
C ASP A 26 10.58 -3.26 -15.31
N ASN A 27 10.05 -3.92 -16.35
CA ASN A 27 8.81 -3.66 -17.11
C ASN A 27 7.51 -3.41 -16.31
N TYR A 28 7.56 -3.27 -14.98
CA TYR A 28 6.38 -3.05 -14.12
C TYR A 28 6.10 -1.57 -13.82
N GLU A 29 6.99 -0.67 -14.18
CA GLU A 29 6.76 0.78 -14.00
C GLU A 29 5.71 1.33 -14.96
N THR A 30 5.50 0.64 -16.07
CA THR A 30 4.52 0.98 -17.12
C THR A 30 3.41 -0.06 -17.23
N TYR A 31 3.13 -0.79 -16.14
CA TYR A 31 2.15 -1.87 -16.21
C TYR A 31 0.77 -1.38 -16.64
N ALA A 32 0.28 -0.29 -16.05
CA ALA A 32 -1.03 0.25 -16.39
C ALA A 32 -1.04 0.83 -17.82
N PHE A 33 0.04 1.46 -18.26
CA PHE A 33 0.22 1.92 -19.65
C PHE A 33 0.09 0.77 -20.65
N GLU A 34 0.72 -0.36 -20.39
CA GLU A 34 0.67 -1.52 -21.28
C GLU A 34 -0.74 -2.14 -21.42
N GLN A 35 -1.62 -1.89 -20.45
CA GLN A 35 -3.02 -2.34 -20.50
C GLN A 35 -3.95 -1.36 -21.25
N LEU A 36 -3.44 -0.21 -21.67
CA LEU A 36 -4.19 0.78 -22.44
C LEU A 36 -4.16 0.45 -23.93
N ASN A 37 -5.23 0.83 -24.65
CA ASN A 37 -5.22 0.76 -26.11
C ASN A 37 -4.34 1.90 -26.71
N GLU A 38 -4.02 1.80 -28.01
CA GLU A 38 -3.12 2.74 -28.70
C GLU A 38 -3.49 4.22 -28.49
N LYS A 39 -4.79 4.57 -28.60
CA LYS A 39 -5.25 5.95 -28.39
C LYS A 39 -5.12 6.41 -26.94
N GLU A 40 -5.38 5.51 -26.00
CA GLU A 40 -5.19 5.78 -24.58
C GLU A 40 -3.70 5.95 -24.27
N GLN A 41 -2.83 5.16 -24.87
CA GLN A 41 -1.37 5.28 -24.75
C GLN A 41 -0.85 6.61 -25.32
N GLU A 42 -1.37 7.08 -26.46
CA GLU A 42 -1.03 8.40 -26.99
C GLU A 42 -1.39 9.52 -26.01
N VAL A 43 -2.56 9.45 -25.39
CA VAL A 43 -2.98 10.44 -24.38
C VAL A 43 -2.17 10.32 -23.10
N TYR A 44 -1.82 9.10 -22.69
CA TYR A 44 -0.93 8.88 -21.53
C TYR A 44 0.42 9.58 -21.74
N GLN A 45 1.04 9.44 -22.92
CA GLN A 45 2.31 10.13 -23.22
C GLN A 45 2.15 11.65 -23.18
N LYS A 46 1.06 12.20 -23.74
CA LYS A 46 0.76 13.64 -23.66
C LYS A 46 0.59 14.11 -22.21
N ILE A 47 -0.07 13.32 -21.37
CA ILE A 47 -0.19 13.61 -19.92
C ILE A 47 1.19 13.58 -19.27
N SER A 48 2.02 12.58 -19.57
CA SER A 48 3.38 12.46 -19.05
C SER A 48 4.22 13.70 -19.39
N ASP A 49 4.22 14.11 -20.65
CA ASP A 49 4.94 15.30 -21.10
C ASP A 49 4.43 16.58 -20.41
N ALA A 50 3.12 16.73 -20.28
CA ALA A 50 2.52 17.85 -19.59
C ALA A 50 2.87 17.89 -18.09
N VAL A 51 2.87 16.74 -17.42
CA VAL A 51 3.24 16.63 -15.99
C VAL A 51 4.72 16.98 -15.77
N LEU A 52 5.62 16.48 -16.63
CA LEU A 52 7.06 16.77 -16.55
C LEU A 52 7.33 18.27 -16.73
N ASN A 53 6.55 18.96 -17.56
CA ASN A 53 6.69 20.40 -17.83
C ASN A 53 5.75 21.27 -16.97
N CYS A 54 4.97 20.68 -16.07
CA CYS A 54 3.92 21.36 -15.31
C CYS A 54 2.92 22.13 -16.19
N GLU A 55 2.63 21.62 -17.37
CA GLU A 55 1.67 22.21 -18.30
C GLU A 55 0.24 21.83 -17.92
N PRO A 56 -0.65 22.81 -17.67
CA PRO A 56 -1.98 22.49 -17.14
C PRO A 56 -2.97 22.03 -18.23
N ILE A 57 -2.67 22.20 -19.52
CA ILE A 57 -3.59 21.90 -20.61
C ILE A 57 -2.99 20.87 -21.57
N VAL A 58 -3.73 19.80 -21.80
CA VAL A 58 -3.42 18.77 -22.80
C VAL A 58 -4.51 18.79 -23.86
N VAL A 59 -4.14 18.92 -25.12
CA VAL A 59 -5.07 19.00 -26.26
C VAL A 59 -5.08 17.70 -27.07
N ASP A 60 -6.13 17.52 -27.87
CA ASP A 60 -6.36 16.34 -28.71
C ASP A 60 -6.30 15.05 -27.90
N VAL A 61 -7.14 15.00 -26.88
CA VAL A 61 -7.30 13.88 -25.95
C VAL A 61 -8.49 13.00 -26.36
N LEU A 62 -8.84 12.03 -25.54
CA LEU A 62 -10.03 11.19 -25.78
C LEU A 62 -11.32 12.00 -25.64
N VAL A 63 -12.38 11.50 -26.26
CA VAL A 63 -13.71 12.10 -26.11
C VAL A 63 -14.31 11.68 -24.77
N GLY A 64 -14.69 12.70 -23.97
CA GLY A 64 -15.33 12.49 -22.66
C GLY A 64 -14.39 12.50 -21.47
N ALA A 65 -14.91 12.88 -20.32
CA ALA A 65 -14.15 13.01 -19.09
C ALA A 65 -13.70 11.64 -18.55
N ASP A 66 -14.59 10.64 -18.55
CA ASP A 66 -14.33 9.31 -17.96
C ASP A 66 -13.19 8.58 -18.67
N ALA A 67 -13.13 8.66 -20.01
CA ALA A 67 -12.05 8.03 -20.78
C ALA A 67 -10.69 8.63 -20.42
N ASN A 68 -10.62 9.97 -20.27
CA ASN A 68 -9.39 10.65 -19.87
C ASN A 68 -9.05 10.44 -18.40
N MET A 69 -10.06 10.28 -17.52
CA MET A 69 -9.83 9.90 -16.12
C MET A 69 -9.22 8.52 -15.99
N LYS A 70 -9.63 7.54 -16.82
CA LYS A 70 -9.01 6.22 -16.88
C LYS A 70 -7.51 6.34 -17.19
N VAL A 71 -7.15 7.17 -18.20
CA VAL A 71 -5.75 7.37 -18.60
C VAL A 71 -4.95 8.09 -17.52
N LEU A 72 -5.51 9.15 -16.91
CA LEU A 72 -4.86 9.84 -15.79
C LEU A 72 -4.66 8.90 -14.59
N SER A 73 -5.65 8.06 -14.27
CA SER A 73 -5.50 7.06 -13.22
C SER A 73 -4.38 6.09 -13.52
N ALA A 74 -4.31 5.56 -14.74
CA ALA A 74 -3.23 4.67 -15.18
C ALA A 74 -1.85 5.35 -15.07
N PHE A 75 -1.76 6.62 -15.49
CA PHE A 75 -0.52 7.40 -15.33
C PHE A 75 -0.10 7.53 -13.86
N MET A 76 -1.04 7.84 -12.98
CA MET A 76 -0.75 7.98 -11.54
C MET A 76 -0.42 6.65 -10.86
N ASP A 77 -1.00 5.54 -11.33
CA ASP A 77 -0.73 4.19 -10.82
C ASP A 77 0.67 3.70 -11.22
N ASP A 78 1.13 4.07 -12.42
CA ASP A 78 2.49 3.77 -12.85
C ASP A 78 3.54 4.70 -12.22
N ASN A 79 3.15 5.93 -11.87
CA ASN A 79 4.09 6.99 -11.50
C ASN A 79 3.77 7.57 -10.10
N PRO A 80 3.89 6.79 -9.01
CA PRO A 80 3.59 7.26 -7.67
C PRO A 80 4.45 8.44 -7.23
N GLY A 81 5.65 8.60 -7.80
CA GLY A 81 6.60 9.68 -7.52
C GLY A 81 6.13 11.08 -7.89
N PHE A 82 5.16 11.22 -8.79
CA PHE A 82 4.61 12.53 -9.18
C PHE A 82 3.57 13.03 -8.17
N PHE A 83 3.98 13.23 -6.93
CA PHE A 83 3.09 13.62 -5.81
C PHE A 83 2.40 14.96 -6.00
N TRP A 84 2.86 15.77 -6.93
CA TRP A 84 2.28 17.08 -7.23
C TRP A 84 1.11 17.05 -8.22
N VAL A 85 0.76 15.89 -8.78
CA VAL A 85 -0.39 15.74 -9.70
C VAL A 85 -1.61 15.35 -8.91
N GLU A 86 -2.69 16.11 -9.07
CA GLU A 86 -3.97 15.78 -8.45
C GLU A 86 -4.73 14.71 -9.25
N SER A 87 -5.49 13.86 -8.54
CA SER A 87 -6.31 12.79 -9.11
C SER A 87 -7.64 13.30 -9.71
N ARG A 88 -7.61 14.46 -10.35
CA ARG A 88 -8.76 15.08 -11.02
C ARG A 88 -8.36 15.78 -12.29
N LEU A 89 -9.29 15.86 -13.22
CA LEU A 89 -9.14 16.64 -14.44
C LEU A 89 -10.46 17.35 -14.81
N ARG A 90 -10.37 18.34 -15.70
CA ARG A 90 -11.54 18.96 -16.31
C ARG A 90 -11.47 18.78 -17.82
N TYR A 91 -12.43 18.08 -18.39
CA TYR A 91 -12.60 17.94 -19.84
C TYR A 91 -13.32 19.15 -20.43
N SER A 92 -12.90 19.62 -21.61
CA SER A 92 -13.49 20.74 -22.33
C SER A 92 -13.44 20.54 -23.83
N LEU A 93 -14.44 21.10 -24.53
CA LEU A 93 -14.42 21.30 -25.98
C LEU A 93 -14.14 22.78 -26.26
N PHE A 94 -13.38 23.04 -27.31
CA PHE A 94 -13.11 24.39 -27.78
C PHE A 94 -13.05 24.44 -29.31
N VAL A 95 -13.14 25.62 -29.88
CA VAL A 95 -12.97 25.85 -31.32
C VAL A 95 -11.59 26.48 -31.50
N ASP A 96 -10.75 25.90 -32.37
CA ASP A 96 -9.44 26.44 -32.69
C ASP A 96 -9.53 27.63 -33.66
N GLU A 97 -8.39 28.23 -33.99
CA GLU A 97 -8.32 29.41 -34.88
C GLU A 97 -8.80 29.11 -36.31
N ASP A 98 -8.74 27.87 -36.73
CA ASP A 98 -9.19 27.37 -38.04
C ASP A 98 -10.69 27.01 -38.05
N GLY A 99 -11.39 27.14 -36.93
CA GLY A 99 -12.81 26.83 -36.79
C GLY A 99 -13.10 25.34 -36.50
N ASN A 100 -12.08 24.48 -36.20
CA ASN A 100 -12.29 23.09 -35.90
C ASN A 100 -12.63 22.90 -34.42
N VAL A 101 -13.58 21.99 -34.15
CA VAL A 101 -13.89 21.58 -32.77
C VAL A 101 -12.82 20.60 -32.28
N ARG A 102 -12.12 20.98 -31.22
CA ARG A 102 -11.10 20.20 -30.57
C ARG A 102 -11.46 19.94 -29.12
N ASN A 103 -10.78 18.99 -28.50
CA ASN A 103 -10.95 18.63 -27.10
C ASN A 103 -9.67 18.84 -26.30
N SER A 104 -9.83 19.06 -25.01
CA SER A 104 -8.72 19.21 -24.08
C SER A 104 -9.08 18.72 -22.69
N ILE A 105 -8.06 18.40 -21.89
CA ILE A 105 -8.17 18.27 -20.45
C ILE A 105 -7.31 19.32 -19.76
N ARG A 106 -7.80 19.78 -18.61
CA ARG A 106 -6.99 20.55 -17.66
C ARG A 106 -6.57 19.61 -16.54
N LEU A 107 -5.27 19.51 -16.32
CA LEU A 107 -4.64 18.88 -15.17
C LEU A 107 -4.54 19.89 -14.02
N TYR A 108 -4.52 19.40 -12.79
CA TYR A 108 -4.35 20.21 -11.59
C TYR A 108 -3.11 19.75 -10.86
N TYR A 109 -2.37 20.71 -10.32
CA TYR A 109 -1.10 20.47 -9.65
C TYR A 109 -1.08 21.14 -8.28
N THR A 110 -0.46 20.50 -7.32
CA THR A 110 -0.07 21.03 -6.01
C THR A 110 1.43 21.35 -6.01
N HIS A 111 1.92 22.07 -5.02
CA HIS A 111 3.36 22.30 -4.80
C HIS A 111 4.13 22.97 -5.96
N GLN A 112 3.47 23.77 -6.79
CA GLN A 112 4.11 24.38 -7.96
C GLN A 112 5.11 25.50 -7.63
N GLU A 113 4.95 26.19 -6.49
CA GLU A 113 5.76 27.38 -6.16
C GLU A 113 7.21 27.05 -5.87
N ASP A 114 7.49 25.84 -5.34
CA ASP A 114 8.83 25.40 -4.93
C ASP A 114 9.08 23.89 -5.22
N LEU A 115 8.55 23.42 -6.35
CA LEU A 115 8.56 21.98 -6.68
C LEU A 115 9.95 21.35 -6.62
N SER A 116 11.00 22.05 -7.11
CA SER A 116 12.37 21.53 -7.06
C SER A 116 12.89 21.31 -5.64
N PHE A 117 12.56 22.22 -4.72
CA PHE A 117 12.90 22.10 -3.31
C PHE A 117 12.10 20.98 -2.63
N ASP A 118 10.83 20.84 -2.98
CA ASP A 118 9.98 19.78 -2.45
C ASP A 118 10.43 18.39 -2.94
N VAL A 119 10.84 18.25 -4.18
CA VAL A 119 11.43 17.01 -4.72
C VAL A 119 12.73 16.67 -3.98
N GLU A 120 13.63 17.62 -3.77
CA GLU A 120 14.87 17.39 -3.01
C GLU A 120 14.59 16.93 -1.57
N ARG A 121 13.66 17.58 -0.89
CA ARG A 121 13.23 17.17 0.46
C ARG A 121 12.65 15.77 0.47
N PHE A 122 11.80 15.44 -0.52
CA PHE A 122 11.21 14.13 -0.65
C PHE A 122 12.28 13.04 -0.81
N VAL A 123 13.23 13.22 -1.74
CA VAL A 123 14.35 12.30 -1.96
C VAL A 123 15.15 12.09 -0.67
N ASN A 124 15.41 13.16 0.09
CA ASN A 124 16.11 13.08 1.37
C ASN A 124 15.34 12.28 2.44
N LEU A 125 14.00 12.38 2.47
CA LEU A 125 13.17 11.60 3.40
C LEU A 125 13.15 10.11 3.04
N VAL A 126 12.98 9.80 1.76
CA VAL A 126 13.04 8.42 1.26
C VAL A 126 14.41 7.80 1.53
N SER A 127 15.49 8.54 1.30
CA SER A 127 16.85 8.06 1.60
C SER A 127 17.06 7.72 3.07
N LYS A 128 16.41 8.44 4.00
CA LYS A 128 16.43 8.08 5.42
C LYS A 128 15.68 6.79 5.71
N PHE A 129 14.57 6.54 5.00
CA PHE A 129 13.85 5.27 5.13
C PHE A 129 14.73 4.08 4.71
N HIS A 130 15.47 4.20 3.59
CA HIS A 130 16.37 3.13 3.11
C HIS A 130 17.46 2.74 4.12
N GLN A 131 17.81 3.59 5.07
CA GLN A 131 18.76 3.24 6.14
C GLN A 131 18.23 2.16 7.09
N TYR A 132 16.93 1.91 7.12
CA TYR A 132 16.30 0.84 7.92
C TYR A 132 16.29 -0.52 7.21
N ILE A 133 16.54 -0.54 5.89
CA ILE A 133 16.57 -1.76 5.07
C ILE A 133 18.03 -2.10 4.78
N LYS A 134 18.40 -3.38 4.91
CA LYS A 134 19.73 -3.86 4.57
C LYS A 134 19.73 -4.43 3.16
N ASP A 135 20.79 -4.19 2.42
CA ASP A 135 20.93 -4.61 1.01
C ASP A 135 20.82 -6.13 0.81
N ASP A 136 21.18 -6.93 1.81
CA ASP A 136 21.14 -8.40 1.78
C ASP A 136 19.81 -9.00 2.25
N GLU A 137 18.81 -8.18 2.59
CA GLU A 137 17.49 -8.66 2.98
C GLU A 137 16.70 -9.14 1.76
N ASN A 138 15.93 -10.23 1.95
CA ASN A 138 15.03 -10.71 0.91
C ASN A 138 13.77 -9.82 0.78
N ASP A 139 13.06 -9.93 -0.35
CA ASP A 139 11.90 -9.10 -0.68
C ASP A 139 10.82 -9.12 0.40
N TRP A 140 10.57 -10.28 1.03
CA TRP A 140 9.59 -10.39 2.11
C TRP A 140 9.94 -9.51 3.31
N ILE A 141 11.22 -9.48 3.70
CA ILE A 141 11.68 -8.67 4.84
C ILE A 141 11.65 -7.18 4.48
N LYS A 142 12.04 -6.82 3.26
CA LYS A 142 11.94 -5.43 2.78
C LYS A 142 10.49 -4.94 2.79
N LEU A 143 9.57 -5.71 2.23
CA LEU A 143 8.13 -5.38 2.25
C LEU A 143 7.56 -5.33 3.68
N TYR A 144 8.04 -6.21 4.58
CA TYR A 144 7.68 -6.16 5.99
C TYR A 144 8.10 -4.84 6.65
N HIS A 145 9.31 -4.37 6.39
CA HIS A 145 9.79 -3.08 6.92
C HIS A 145 9.00 -1.90 6.37
N ILE A 146 8.67 -1.90 5.07
CA ILE A 146 7.83 -0.88 4.45
C ILE A 146 6.44 -0.85 5.10
N TYR A 147 5.80 -2.00 5.23
CA TYR A 147 4.47 -2.13 5.83
C TYR A 147 4.46 -1.67 7.29
N ASP A 148 5.40 -2.16 8.09
CA ASP A 148 5.53 -1.82 9.52
C ASP A 148 5.80 -0.33 9.73
N TYR A 149 6.66 0.26 8.90
CA TYR A 149 6.95 1.69 8.93
C TYR A 149 5.71 2.54 8.66
N LEU A 150 5.01 2.27 7.56
CA LEU A 150 3.81 3.03 7.20
C LEU A 150 2.72 2.86 8.26
N ALA A 151 2.46 1.64 8.70
CA ALA A 151 1.43 1.34 9.69
C ALA A 151 1.69 1.99 11.06
N LYS A 152 2.94 2.22 11.45
CA LYS A 152 3.31 2.85 12.74
C LYS A 152 3.45 4.36 12.68
N SER A 153 3.91 4.88 11.53
CA SER A 153 4.35 6.27 11.43
C SER A 153 3.25 7.20 10.95
N ILE A 154 2.22 6.68 10.27
CA ILE A 154 1.21 7.47 9.58
C ILE A 154 -0.14 7.35 10.28
N LYS A 155 -0.83 8.49 10.42
CA LYS A 155 -2.21 8.53 10.91
C LYS A 155 -3.19 8.53 9.74
N TYR A 156 -4.25 7.76 9.87
CA TYR A 156 -5.35 7.79 8.90
C TYR A 156 -6.36 8.88 9.27
N ASP A 157 -6.72 9.71 8.29
CA ASP A 157 -7.74 10.73 8.46
C ASP A 157 -8.71 10.75 7.26
N ASN A 158 -9.93 10.31 7.48
CA ASN A 158 -11.01 10.29 6.49
C ASN A 158 -11.38 11.69 5.93
N ASN A 159 -11.08 12.75 6.67
CA ASN A 159 -11.35 14.12 6.26
C ASN A 159 -10.20 14.72 5.44
N TYR A 160 -9.08 14.01 5.34
CA TYR A 160 -7.92 14.47 4.61
C TYR A 160 -8.11 14.27 3.12
N MET A 161 -7.88 15.33 2.34
CA MET A 161 -8.18 15.33 0.90
C MET A 161 -6.99 14.98 0.02
N ASP A 162 -5.77 15.08 0.53
CA ASP A 162 -4.57 14.76 -0.22
C ASP A 162 -4.39 13.24 -0.32
N GLN A 163 -4.37 12.76 -1.56
CA GLN A 163 -4.21 11.34 -1.90
C GLN A 163 -2.78 11.01 -2.35
N SER A 164 -1.86 11.96 -2.24
CA SER A 164 -0.47 11.79 -2.66
C SER A 164 0.40 11.20 -1.56
N MET A 165 1.63 10.88 -1.92
CA MET A 165 2.66 10.50 -0.95
C MET A 165 3.18 11.68 -0.11
N TRP A 166 2.95 12.92 -0.56
CA TRP A 166 3.41 14.11 0.13
C TRP A 166 2.95 14.14 1.58
N SER A 167 1.63 14.05 1.79
CA SER A 167 1.03 14.07 3.12
C SER A 167 1.58 12.97 4.03
N VAL A 168 1.80 11.78 3.47
CA VAL A 168 2.35 10.64 4.20
C VAL A 168 3.77 10.91 4.71
N PHE A 169 4.66 11.40 3.85
CA PHE A 169 6.07 11.61 4.22
C PHE A 169 6.33 12.90 4.98
N PHE A 170 5.59 13.96 4.70
CA PHE A 170 5.86 15.28 5.29
C PHE A 170 4.95 15.63 6.46
N GLU A 171 3.71 15.13 6.46
CA GLU A 171 2.72 15.47 7.47
C GLU A 171 2.39 14.29 8.41
N GLY A 172 2.79 13.08 8.02
CA GLY A 172 2.49 11.87 8.78
C GLY A 172 0.99 11.53 8.84
N ILE A 173 0.23 12.02 7.85
CA ILE A 173 -1.21 11.80 7.73
C ILE A 173 -1.52 11.36 6.31
N GLY A 174 -2.49 10.46 6.13
CA GLY A 174 -2.89 10.04 4.79
C GLY A 174 -4.21 9.32 4.76
N VAL A 175 -4.70 9.09 3.55
CA VAL A 175 -5.80 8.18 3.22
C VAL A 175 -5.25 6.96 2.47
N CYS A 176 -6.09 5.98 2.17
CA CYS A 176 -5.68 4.73 1.55
C CYS A 176 -4.79 4.91 0.29
N ALA A 177 -5.08 5.88 -0.56
CA ALA A 177 -4.28 6.15 -1.76
C ALA A 177 -2.87 6.66 -1.41
N GLY A 178 -2.72 7.53 -0.42
CA GLY A 178 -1.41 8.00 0.06
C GLY A 178 -0.56 6.87 0.63
N PHE A 179 -1.14 6.00 1.47
CA PHE A 179 -0.49 4.81 1.99
C PHE A 179 -0.03 3.87 0.88
N SER A 180 -0.93 3.57 -0.06
CA SER A 180 -0.66 2.62 -1.15
C SER A 180 0.41 3.12 -2.11
N ARG A 181 0.38 4.40 -2.49
CA ARG A 181 1.42 5.02 -3.31
C ARG A 181 2.77 5.06 -2.60
N SER A 182 2.77 5.35 -1.31
CA SER A 182 4.00 5.32 -0.51
C SER A 182 4.60 3.92 -0.43
N PHE A 183 3.75 2.90 -0.23
CA PHE A 183 4.18 1.51 -0.23
C PHE A 183 4.74 1.10 -1.61
N GLN A 184 4.00 1.39 -2.69
CA GLN A 184 4.43 1.10 -4.06
C GLN A 184 5.77 1.76 -4.38
N TYR A 185 5.91 3.05 -4.06
CA TYR A 185 7.13 3.79 -4.31
C TYR A 185 8.33 3.19 -3.58
N LEU A 186 8.20 2.94 -2.27
CA LEU A 186 9.26 2.34 -1.46
C LEU A 186 9.60 0.91 -1.92
N ALA A 187 8.61 0.09 -2.27
CA ALA A 187 8.84 -1.26 -2.78
C ALA A 187 9.62 -1.24 -4.11
N ARG A 188 9.25 -0.35 -5.03
CA ARG A 188 9.96 -0.18 -6.30
C ARG A 188 11.39 0.33 -6.12
N GLN A 189 11.63 1.22 -5.16
CA GLN A 189 13.00 1.67 -4.82
C GLN A 189 13.88 0.51 -4.34
N GLU A 190 13.29 -0.52 -3.74
CA GLU A 190 13.97 -1.77 -3.35
C GLU A 190 14.05 -2.82 -4.48
N GLY A 191 13.66 -2.45 -5.71
CA GLY A 191 13.64 -3.35 -6.86
C GLY A 191 12.49 -4.37 -6.85
N ILE A 192 11.47 -4.16 -6.04
CA ILE A 192 10.32 -5.07 -5.91
C ILE A 192 9.17 -4.58 -6.78
N PRO A 193 8.73 -5.34 -7.80
CA PRO A 193 7.56 -4.98 -8.59
C PRO A 193 6.32 -4.80 -7.71
N CYS A 194 5.66 -3.64 -7.85
CA CYS A 194 4.49 -3.30 -7.03
C CYS A 194 3.48 -2.50 -7.86
N LEU A 195 2.20 -2.88 -7.78
CA LEU A 195 1.09 -2.32 -8.54
C LEU A 195 0.01 -1.79 -7.60
N MET A 196 -0.70 -0.76 -8.05
CA MET A 196 -1.89 -0.23 -7.36
C MET A 196 -3.10 -1.12 -7.63
N VAL A 197 -3.91 -1.30 -6.62
CA VAL A 197 -5.19 -2.02 -6.69
C VAL A 197 -6.30 -1.09 -6.25
N HIS A 198 -7.29 -0.88 -7.10
CA HIS A 198 -8.48 -0.10 -6.82
C HIS A 198 -9.68 -1.01 -6.58
N GLY A 199 -10.56 -0.61 -5.68
CA GLY A 199 -11.75 -1.40 -5.40
C GLY A 199 -12.59 -0.84 -4.27
N TYR A 200 -13.22 -1.74 -3.52
CA TYR A 200 -14.11 -1.43 -2.41
C TYR A 200 -13.87 -2.39 -1.26
N GLU A 201 -14.24 -1.96 -0.07
CA GLU A 201 -14.29 -2.81 1.12
C GLU A 201 -15.59 -3.62 1.17
N ARG A 202 -15.57 -4.78 1.84
CA ARG A 202 -16.76 -5.52 2.25
C ARG A 202 -17.00 -5.33 3.73
N ASP A 203 -18.26 -5.12 4.11
CA ASP A 203 -18.68 -5.16 5.51
C ASP A 203 -18.71 -6.60 6.07
N SER A 204 -18.94 -6.74 7.37
CA SER A 204 -19.04 -8.06 8.04
C SER A 204 -20.20 -8.93 7.55
N SER A 205 -21.16 -8.38 6.83
CA SER A 205 -22.29 -9.08 6.20
C SER A 205 -21.97 -9.48 4.75
N GLY A 206 -20.79 -9.07 4.22
CA GLY A 206 -20.35 -9.35 2.85
C GLY A 206 -20.84 -8.33 1.82
N ASN A 207 -21.55 -7.27 2.23
CA ASN A 207 -21.99 -6.22 1.31
C ASN A 207 -20.80 -5.37 0.88
N ILE A 208 -20.82 -4.95 -0.40
CA ILE A 208 -19.79 -4.06 -0.95
C ILE A 208 -20.10 -2.63 -0.51
N GLY A 209 -19.09 -1.96 0.06
CA GLY A 209 -19.16 -0.55 0.43
C GLY A 209 -19.31 0.36 -0.80
N THR A 210 -19.72 1.59 -0.56
CA THR A 210 -19.89 2.62 -1.61
C THR A 210 -18.70 3.58 -1.73
N VAL A 211 -17.81 3.57 -0.74
CA VAL A 211 -16.58 4.37 -0.75
C VAL A 211 -15.46 3.55 -1.37
N GLY A 212 -14.78 4.14 -2.36
CA GLY A 212 -13.64 3.52 -2.99
C GLY A 212 -12.49 3.30 -2.02
N HIS A 213 -11.77 2.21 -2.19
CA HIS A 213 -10.58 1.86 -1.42
C HIS A 213 -9.42 1.52 -2.34
N VAL A 214 -8.20 1.76 -1.88
CA VAL A 214 -6.98 1.52 -2.65
C VAL A 214 -5.96 0.80 -1.78
N TRP A 215 -5.37 -0.26 -2.34
CA TRP A 215 -4.29 -1.02 -1.73
C TRP A 215 -3.26 -1.42 -2.79
N VAL A 216 -2.37 -2.35 -2.53
CA VAL A 216 -1.31 -2.73 -3.47
C VAL A 216 -1.17 -4.24 -3.61
N MET A 217 -0.53 -4.64 -4.70
CA MET A 217 0.06 -5.97 -4.83
C MET A 217 1.55 -5.85 -5.15
N ALA A 218 2.35 -6.74 -4.59
CA ALA A 218 3.79 -6.79 -4.83
C ALA A 218 4.23 -8.23 -5.12
N LYS A 219 5.34 -8.37 -5.86
CA LYS A 219 5.85 -9.65 -6.32
C LYS A 219 6.95 -10.16 -5.40
N ILE A 220 6.85 -11.40 -4.96
CA ILE A 220 7.88 -12.11 -4.17
C ILE A 220 8.16 -13.45 -4.86
N ASN A 221 9.41 -13.73 -5.22
CA ASN A 221 9.80 -14.99 -5.88
C ASN A 221 8.85 -15.36 -7.04
N ASP A 222 8.64 -14.45 -7.97
CA ASP A 222 7.77 -14.61 -9.15
C ASP A 222 6.27 -14.80 -8.89
N THR A 223 5.80 -14.67 -7.65
CA THR A 223 4.39 -14.75 -7.28
C THR A 223 3.90 -13.41 -6.74
N TRP A 224 2.71 -12.98 -7.19
CA TRP A 224 2.06 -11.78 -6.70
C TRP A 224 1.29 -12.05 -5.40
N TYR A 225 1.29 -11.06 -4.52
CA TYR A 225 0.58 -11.03 -3.24
C TYR A 225 -0.03 -9.66 -3.00
N GLN A 226 -1.15 -9.60 -2.31
CA GLN A 226 -1.82 -8.37 -1.95
C GLN A 226 -1.40 -7.87 -0.55
N PHE A 227 -1.35 -6.54 -0.40
CA PHE A 227 -0.99 -5.85 0.84
C PHE A 227 -1.91 -4.64 1.04
N ASP A 228 -2.48 -4.50 2.24
CA ASP A 228 -3.18 -3.27 2.61
C ASP A 228 -2.56 -2.64 3.86
N PRO A 229 -1.64 -1.69 3.69
CA PRO A 229 -1.00 -1.02 4.82
C PRO A 229 -1.97 -0.12 5.61
N THR A 230 -3.09 0.30 5.01
CA THR A 230 -4.12 1.10 5.67
C THR A 230 -4.88 0.29 6.73
N TRP A 231 -5.25 -0.93 6.38
CA TRP A 231 -5.89 -1.85 7.32
C TRP A 231 -4.90 -2.49 8.31
N GLY A 232 -3.62 -2.31 8.05
CA GLY A 232 -2.52 -2.71 8.92
C GLY A 232 -2.18 -1.73 10.03
N LEU A 233 -2.81 -0.55 10.08
CA LEU A 233 -2.47 0.52 11.03
C LEU A 233 -2.29 0.03 12.45
N ALA A 234 -1.24 0.55 13.09
CA ALA A 234 -0.94 0.21 14.47
C ALA A 234 -2.03 0.68 15.44
N ASP A 235 -2.35 -0.16 16.41
CA ASP A 235 -3.24 0.21 17.50
C ASP A 235 -2.55 1.22 18.47
N ALA A 236 -3.29 1.69 19.47
CA ALA A 236 -2.78 2.64 20.47
C ALA A 236 -1.52 2.17 21.24
N ASN A 237 -1.23 0.86 21.19
CA ASN A 237 -0.04 0.25 21.80
C ASN A 237 1.10 0.03 20.79
N GLY A 238 0.94 0.47 19.55
CA GLY A 238 1.94 0.31 18.48
C GLY A 238 1.95 -1.08 17.82
N ASN A 239 0.92 -1.91 18.02
CA ASN A 239 0.84 -3.23 17.38
C ASN A 239 0.24 -3.12 16.00
N VAL A 240 1.02 -3.47 14.98
CA VAL A 240 0.60 -3.52 13.57
C VAL A 240 -0.27 -4.75 13.32
N ASP A 241 -1.33 -4.60 12.53
CA ASP A 241 -2.13 -5.72 12.04
C ASP A 241 -1.58 -6.26 10.71
N PHE A 242 -0.90 -7.37 10.76
CA PHE A 242 -0.35 -8.06 9.59
C PHE A 242 -1.36 -9.02 8.91
N SER A 243 -2.64 -8.98 9.27
CA SER A 243 -3.67 -9.82 8.64
C SER A 243 -3.87 -9.51 7.16
N PHE A 244 -3.45 -8.33 6.73
CA PHE A 244 -3.53 -7.84 5.34
C PHE A 244 -2.15 -7.74 4.67
N PHE A 245 -1.18 -8.46 5.18
CA PHE A 245 0.18 -8.52 4.65
C PHE A 245 0.40 -9.81 3.87
N CYS A 246 0.77 -9.70 2.59
CA CYS A 246 1.15 -10.81 1.71
C CYS A 246 0.03 -11.85 1.51
N ARG A 247 -1.13 -11.38 1.00
CA ARG A 247 -2.37 -12.18 0.92
C ARG A 247 -2.67 -12.66 -0.50
N SER A 248 -3.32 -13.81 -0.58
CA SER A 248 -3.94 -14.29 -1.83
C SER A 248 -5.23 -13.54 -2.16
N ASP A 249 -5.67 -13.65 -3.43
CA ASP A 249 -6.98 -13.16 -3.88
C ASP A 249 -8.13 -13.76 -3.07
N ALA A 250 -8.02 -15.05 -2.73
CA ALA A 250 -9.03 -15.75 -1.95
C ALA A 250 -9.19 -15.17 -0.55
N LYS A 251 -8.09 -14.84 0.13
CA LYS A 251 -8.12 -14.28 1.49
C LYS A 251 -8.45 -12.79 1.47
N MET A 252 -7.83 -12.03 0.57
CA MET A 252 -8.14 -10.60 0.44
C MET A 252 -9.59 -10.38 0.02
N GLY A 253 -10.11 -11.20 -0.88
CA GLY A 253 -11.50 -11.16 -1.36
C GLY A 253 -12.58 -11.37 -0.29
N MET A 254 -12.22 -11.84 0.91
CA MET A 254 -13.15 -11.91 2.05
C MET A 254 -13.55 -10.53 2.55
N THR A 255 -12.68 -9.54 2.40
CA THR A 255 -12.85 -8.16 2.90
C THR A 255 -12.77 -7.09 1.82
N HIS A 256 -12.24 -7.41 0.64
CA HIS A 256 -11.98 -6.47 -0.45
C HIS A 256 -12.58 -6.97 -1.77
N VAL A 257 -12.92 -6.04 -2.65
CA VAL A 257 -13.43 -6.31 -4.01
C VAL A 257 -12.65 -5.49 -5.01
N ILE A 258 -11.88 -6.14 -5.87
CA ILE A 258 -11.11 -5.47 -6.93
C ILE A 258 -12.06 -4.88 -7.98
N ARG A 259 -11.82 -3.62 -8.36
CA ARG A 259 -12.50 -2.87 -9.43
C ARG A 259 -11.49 -1.96 -10.16
N ASN A 260 -10.45 -2.55 -10.69
CA ASN A 260 -9.47 -1.85 -11.51
C ASN A 260 -10.01 -1.53 -12.90
N ASN A 261 -9.50 -0.46 -13.50
CA ASN A 261 -9.80 -0.06 -14.89
C ASN A 261 -9.04 -0.91 -15.93
N TYR A 262 -8.15 -1.79 -15.49
CA TYR A 262 -7.34 -2.70 -16.29
C TYR A 262 -7.12 -4.03 -15.53
N PRO A 263 -6.81 -5.14 -16.25
CA PRO A 263 -6.52 -6.42 -15.62
C PRO A 263 -5.34 -6.35 -14.66
N LEU A 264 -5.37 -7.14 -13.61
CA LEU A 264 -4.27 -7.29 -12.66
C LEU A 264 -3.81 -8.75 -12.64
N PRO A 265 -2.55 -9.03 -12.26
CA PRO A 265 -2.07 -10.38 -12.04
C PRO A 265 -2.85 -11.09 -10.93
N GLU A 266 -2.90 -12.42 -10.98
CA GLU A 266 -3.49 -13.23 -9.92
C GLU A 266 -2.55 -13.34 -8.72
N CYS A 267 -3.12 -13.34 -7.51
CA CYS A 267 -2.43 -13.63 -6.25
C CYS A 267 -2.88 -15.01 -5.72
N PRO A 268 -2.28 -16.11 -6.18
CA PRO A 268 -2.84 -17.46 -5.98
C PRO A 268 -2.54 -18.07 -4.61
N SER A 269 -1.67 -17.48 -3.80
CA SER A 269 -1.09 -18.14 -2.64
C SER A 269 -1.02 -17.26 -1.40
N ASP A 270 -1.19 -17.86 -0.20
CA ASP A 270 -0.88 -17.26 1.11
C ASP A 270 0.43 -17.79 1.71
N ALA A 271 1.27 -18.48 0.93
CA ALA A 271 2.48 -19.14 1.45
C ALA A 271 3.43 -18.19 2.19
N PHE A 272 3.48 -16.93 1.78
CA PHE A 272 4.27 -15.88 2.42
C PHE A 272 3.45 -14.94 3.31
N SER A 273 2.18 -15.27 3.63
CA SER A 273 1.42 -14.46 4.61
C SER A 273 2.16 -14.39 5.95
N TYR A 274 1.95 -13.30 6.69
CA TYR A 274 2.61 -13.13 7.98
C TYR A 274 2.34 -14.29 8.94
N ALA A 275 1.10 -14.80 8.97
CA ALA A 275 0.73 -15.93 9.81
C ALA A 275 1.48 -17.21 9.43
N GLN A 276 1.67 -17.50 8.14
CA GLN A 276 2.44 -18.64 7.66
C GLN A 276 3.94 -18.50 8.03
N MET A 277 4.53 -17.37 7.70
CA MET A 277 5.95 -17.09 7.96
C MET A 277 6.29 -17.08 9.46
N ARG A 278 5.33 -16.70 10.31
CA ARG A 278 5.47 -16.74 11.78
C ARG A 278 4.97 -18.03 12.41
N LYS A 279 4.56 -19.04 11.60
CA LYS A 279 4.00 -20.33 12.06
C LYS A 279 2.79 -20.17 12.98
N ARG A 280 1.94 -19.16 12.68
CA ARG A 280 0.73 -18.80 13.44
C ARG A 280 -0.56 -19.17 12.72
N TYR A 281 -0.44 -19.79 11.54
CA TYR A 281 -1.56 -20.33 10.78
C TYR A 281 -1.85 -21.77 11.16
N MET A 282 -3.11 -22.12 11.36
CA MET A 282 -3.57 -23.46 11.72
C MET A 282 -4.66 -23.93 10.75
N LYS A 283 -4.37 -24.94 9.94
CA LYS A 283 -5.37 -25.59 9.12
C LYS A 283 -6.41 -26.33 9.97
N VAL A 284 -5.95 -26.95 11.05
CA VAL A 284 -6.74 -27.55 12.12
C VAL A 284 -6.20 -27.02 13.43
N TYR A 285 -7.08 -26.60 14.33
CA TYR A 285 -6.67 -26.12 15.64
C TYR A 285 -5.90 -27.20 16.40
N ASP A 286 -4.66 -26.90 16.78
CA ASP A 286 -3.78 -27.75 17.56
C ASP A 286 -3.20 -26.94 18.73
N GLU A 287 -3.65 -27.29 19.95
CA GLU A 287 -3.20 -26.62 21.17
C GLU A 287 -1.69 -26.75 21.41
N SER A 288 -1.08 -27.84 20.94
CA SER A 288 0.35 -28.13 21.19
C SER A 288 1.30 -27.12 20.54
N ILE A 289 0.89 -26.49 19.44
CA ILE A 289 1.72 -25.49 18.75
C ILE A 289 1.60 -24.08 19.33
N VAL A 290 0.64 -23.84 20.25
CA VAL A 290 0.46 -22.52 20.84
C VAL A 290 1.63 -22.14 21.76
N VAL A 291 2.21 -23.09 22.49
CA VAL A 291 3.37 -22.84 23.35
C VAL A 291 4.58 -22.33 22.57
N PRO A 292 5.04 -22.97 21.48
CA PRO A 292 6.09 -22.44 20.63
C PRO A 292 5.77 -21.06 20.04
N ILE A 293 4.50 -20.79 19.69
CA ILE A 293 4.07 -19.48 19.19
C ILE A 293 4.26 -18.40 20.27
N ILE A 294 3.83 -18.65 21.50
CA ILE A 294 4.01 -17.73 22.63
C ILE A 294 5.50 -17.47 22.86
N GLN A 295 6.34 -18.51 22.93
CA GLN A 295 7.78 -18.38 23.12
C GLN A 295 8.41 -17.51 22.03
N ASN A 296 8.06 -17.77 20.78
CA ASN A 296 8.56 -17.02 19.63
C ASN A 296 8.11 -15.55 19.63
N ALA A 297 6.84 -15.27 19.97
CA ALA A 297 6.34 -13.91 20.09
C ALA A 297 7.08 -13.15 21.19
N PHE A 298 7.20 -13.72 22.38
CA PHE A 298 7.79 -13.05 23.53
C PHE A 298 9.32 -12.90 23.43
N SER A 299 10.00 -13.80 22.70
CA SER A 299 11.43 -13.62 22.39
C SER A 299 11.72 -12.38 21.53
N ARG A 300 10.69 -11.89 20.82
CA ARG A 300 10.73 -10.66 20.00
C ARG A 300 10.09 -9.45 20.67
N ASN A 301 9.75 -9.53 21.94
CA ASN A 301 8.99 -8.51 22.64
C ASN A 301 7.59 -8.23 22.06
N GLU A 302 7.01 -9.18 21.33
CA GLU A 302 5.66 -9.06 20.80
C GLU A 302 4.67 -9.43 21.93
N LEU A 303 4.09 -8.43 22.58
CA LEU A 303 3.04 -8.63 23.61
C LEU A 303 1.66 -8.89 23.00
N THR A 304 1.54 -8.73 21.71
CA THR A 304 0.32 -9.00 20.93
C THR A 304 0.69 -9.88 19.75
N PHE A 305 -0.07 -10.95 19.54
CA PHE A 305 0.08 -11.81 18.36
C PHE A 305 -1.28 -12.32 17.90
N THR A 306 -1.36 -12.59 16.59
CA THR A 306 -2.59 -13.09 15.95
C THR A 306 -2.37 -14.52 15.50
N LEU A 307 -3.30 -15.42 15.88
CA LEU A 307 -3.45 -16.75 15.32
C LEU A 307 -4.45 -16.69 14.16
N GLU A 308 -4.16 -17.34 13.06
CA GLU A 308 -5.04 -17.42 11.90
C GLU A 308 -5.44 -18.87 11.64
N PHE A 309 -6.67 -19.08 11.21
CA PHE A 309 -7.26 -20.39 11.01
C PHE A 309 -7.78 -20.57 9.59
N GLU A 310 -7.92 -21.82 9.16
CA GLU A 310 -8.46 -22.18 7.84
C GLU A 310 -9.90 -21.66 7.65
N ASN A 311 -10.72 -21.77 8.71
CA ASN A 311 -12.13 -21.45 8.67
C ASN A 311 -12.68 -21.07 10.05
N VAL A 312 -13.95 -20.64 10.08
CA VAL A 312 -14.60 -20.21 11.31
C VAL A 312 -14.76 -21.34 12.35
N ALA A 313 -14.89 -22.59 11.92
CA ALA A 313 -15.03 -23.70 12.87
C ALA A 313 -13.75 -23.91 13.67
N GLU A 314 -12.60 -23.81 13.04
CA GLU A 314 -11.30 -23.93 13.72
C GLU A 314 -11.00 -22.71 14.61
N LEU A 315 -11.41 -21.51 14.19
CA LEU A 315 -11.37 -20.31 15.04
C LEU A 315 -12.20 -20.50 16.31
N GLU A 316 -13.43 -21.02 16.19
CA GLU A 316 -14.29 -21.22 17.36
C GLU A 316 -13.78 -22.31 18.30
N LYS A 317 -13.17 -23.38 17.78
CA LYS A 317 -12.46 -24.38 18.60
C LYS A 317 -11.33 -23.74 19.42
N ALA A 318 -10.49 -22.93 18.75
CA ALA A 318 -9.40 -22.23 19.42
C ALA A 318 -9.95 -21.26 20.49
N ARG A 319 -10.97 -20.48 20.16
CA ARG A 319 -11.62 -19.55 21.10
C ARG A 319 -12.19 -20.30 22.32
N GLN A 320 -12.88 -21.41 22.09
CA GLN A 320 -13.45 -22.22 23.15
C GLN A 320 -12.35 -22.75 24.10
N SER A 321 -11.33 -23.40 23.55
CA SER A 321 -10.23 -23.98 24.32
C SER A 321 -9.41 -22.91 25.05
N LEU A 322 -8.90 -21.93 24.30
CA LEU A 322 -7.94 -20.97 24.84
C LEU A 322 -8.58 -20.00 25.83
N LEU A 323 -9.81 -19.53 25.54
CA LEU A 323 -10.39 -18.37 26.22
C LEU A 323 -11.54 -18.78 27.15
N VAL A 324 -12.51 -19.59 26.70
CA VAL A 324 -13.64 -20.00 27.52
C VAL A 324 -13.19 -21.01 28.58
N GLU A 325 -12.42 -22.01 28.18
CA GLU A 325 -11.80 -22.99 29.11
C GLU A 325 -10.54 -22.44 29.80
N LYS A 326 -10.14 -21.21 29.45
CA LYS A 326 -8.99 -20.49 30.06
C LYS A 326 -7.65 -21.21 29.95
N LYS A 327 -7.48 -22.14 29.02
CA LYS A 327 -6.22 -22.88 28.83
C LYS A 327 -5.05 -21.97 28.45
N VAL A 328 -5.34 -20.80 27.87
CA VAL A 328 -4.31 -19.82 27.52
C VAL A 328 -3.35 -19.51 28.65
N PHE A 329 -3.83 -19.43 29.91
CA PHE A 329 -2.96 -19.15 31.07
C PHE A 329 -1.98 -20.31 31.36
N SER A 330 -2.44 -21.56 31.24
CA SER A 330 -1.58 -22.74 31.42
C SER A 330 -0.53 -22.82 30.29
N LEU A 331 -0.89 -22.44 29.06
CA LEU A 331 0.03 -22.44 27.92
C LEU A 331 1.10 -21.34 28.05
N PHE A 332 0.74 -20.16 28.56
CA PHE A 332 1.73 -19.13 28.93
C PHE A 332 2.70 -19.66 29.97
N LYS A 333 2.20 -20.35 31.00
CA LYS A 333 3.04 -20.95 32.04
C LYS A 333 3.97 -22.02 31.46
N GLN A 334 3.49 -22.90 30.58
CA GLN A 334 4.30 -23.88 29.88
C GLN A 334 5.37 -23.24 28.98
N ALA A 335 5.05 -22.07 28.41
CA ALA A 335 5.99 -21.27 27.61
C ALA A 335 7.07 -20.57 28.47
N GLY A 336 6.98 -20.63 29.82
CA GLY A 336 7.92 -19.99 30.74
C GLY A 336 7.53 -18.57 31.15
N PHE A 337 6.23 -18.22 31.04
CA PHE A 337 5.74 -16.87 31.37
C PHE A 337 4.55 -16.93 32.32
N SER A 338 4.52 -16.02 33.29
CA SER A 338 3.35 -15.74 34.12
C SER A 338 2.64 -14.50 33.60
N VAL A 339 1.34 -14.63 33.31
CA VAL A 339 0.50 -13.53 32.83
C VAL A 339 -0.74 -13.42 33.69
N SER A 340 -1.09 -12.21 34.12
CA SER A 340 -2.24 -11.96 34.98
C SER A 340 -3.50 -11.63 34.20
N ASN A 341 -3.36 -11.12 32.98
CA ASN A 341 -4.48 -10.69 32.14
C ASN A 341 -4.17 -10.96 30.66
N VAL A 342 -5.16 -11.48 29.95
CA VAL A 342 -5.13 -11.72 28.51
C VAL A 342 -6.35 -11.01 27.90
N LEU A 343 -6.08 -10.04 27.03
CA LEU A 343 -7.09 -9.42 26.19
C LEU A 343 -7.13 -10.16 24.86
N TYR A 344 -8.30 -10.21 24.24
CA TYR A 344 -8.44 -10.86 22.95
C TYR A 344 -9.51 -10.21 22.09
N SER A 345 -9.38 -10.36 20.79
CA SER A 345 -10.44 -10.10 19.81
C SER A 345 -10.47 -11.18 18.75
N THR A 346 -11.64 -11.45 18.21
CA THR A 346 -11.84 -12.40 17.12
C THR A 346 -12.32 -11.65 15.88
N ASN A 347 -11.75 -11.97 14.73
CA ASN A 347 -12.25 -11.52 13.45
C ASN A 347 -12.74 -12.75 12.66
N ARG A 348 -14.07 -12.83 12.49
CA ARG A 348 -14.72 -13.95 11.77
C ARG A 348 -14.58 -13.83 10.26
N GLN A 349 -14.32 -12.64 9.76
CA GLN A 349 -14.17 -12.39 8.33
C GLN A 349 -12.85 -12.98 7.79
N ASN A 350 -11.76 -12.86 8.54
CA ASN A 350 -10.45 -13.42 8.17
C ASN A 350 -10.03 -14.62 9.03
N TYR A 351 -10.94 -15.15 9.87
CA TYR A 351 -10.73 -16.31 10.75
C TYR A 351 -9.54 -16.16 11.69
N SER A 352 -9.42 -15.02 12.34
CA SER A 352 -8.29 -14.73 13.21
C SER A 352 -8.68 -14.51 14.67
N LEU A 353 -7.73 -14.83 15.57
CA LEU A 353 -7.79 -14.60 17.01
C LEU A 353 -6.55 -13.80 17.43
N LYS A 354 -6.74 -12.54 17.75
CA LYS A 354 -5.71 -11.65 18.32
C LYS A 354 -5.66 -11.83 19.83
N ILE A 355 -4.48 -12.10 20.35
CA ILE A 355 -4.21 -12.26 21.79
C ILE A 355 -3.21 -11.19 22.21
N SER A 356 -3.52 -10.45 23.29
CA SER A 356 -2.69 -9.38 23.82
C SER A 356 -2.49 -9.55 25.31
N VAL A 357 -1.27 -9.27 25.78
CA VAL A 357 -0.88 -9.31 27.19
C VAL A 357 -0.29 -7.97 27.58
N SER A 358 -0.79 -7.37 28.67
CA SER A 358 -0.30 -6.07 29.12
C SER A 358 1.01 -6.16 29.91
N LYS A 359 1.20 -7.26 30.68
CA LYS A 359 2.37 -7.51 31.51
C LYS A 359 2.62 -9.01 31.58
N PHE A 360 3.89 -9.38 31.68
CA PHE A 360 4.33 -10.75 31.96
C PHE A 360 5.57 -10.78 32.84
N GLU A 361 5.76 -11.90 33.52
CA GLU A 361 6.98 -12.23 34.25
C GLU A 361 7.55 -13.49 33.65
N ARG A 362 8.87 -13.58 33.54
CA ARG A 362 9.55 -14.83 33.20
C ARG A 362 9.59 -15.73 34.42
N LEU A 363 9.21 -16.98 34.27
CA LEU A 363 9.23 -18.01 35.33
C LEU A 363 10.59 -18.66 35.45
#